data_54c686b0d7a79deca096f0a13d1dcc01
#
_entry.id   54c686b0d7a79deca096f0a13d1dcc01
#
_cell.length_a   1.000
_cell.length_b   1.000
_cell.length_c   1.000
_cell.angle_alpha   90.00
_cell.angle_beta   90.00
_cell.angle_gamma   90.00
#
_symmetry.space_group_name_H-M   'P 1'
#
loop_
_entity.id
_entity.type
_entity.pdbx_description
1 polymer ?
#
loop_
_entity_poly.entity_id
_entity_poly.type
_entity_poly.pdbx_seq_one_letter_code
_entity_poly.pdbx_strand_id
1 'polypeptide(L)'
;MNLLKMENNAIVFTQILESSRRVVTPIRLINTISRREVLTDALWDTGAEVSAISSDTANYLQLPVSVPHNAVQGVGGKAHGRALLTIAMPGNCGQATIVEAFESDQLPQDVEFVIGMDIIAQGDLSLSVSDGCMKLRFAFGPGFIHFDI
;
A
#
# COMPACT_ATOMS: atom_id res chain seq x y z
N MET A 1 15.66 6.90 6.09
CA MET A 1 15.30 6.66 7.50
C MET A 1 13.80 6.74 7.67
N ASN A 2 13.23 5.74 8.30
CA ASN A 2 11.80 5.69 8.59
C ASN A 2 11.58 6.11 10.03
N LEU A 3 10.62 7.01 10.24
CA LEU A 3 10.25 7.46 11.57
C LEU A 3 8.75 7.27 11.78
N LEU A 4 8.41 6.72 12.92
CA LEU A 4 7.04 6.62 13.39
C LEU A 4 6.93 7.44 14.65
N LYS A 5 5.97 8.37 14.70
CA LYS A 5 5.76 9.19 15.89
C LYS A 5 4.30 9.59 16.04
N MET A 6 3.94 10.04 17.23
CA MET A 6 2.62 10.61 17.51
C MET A 6 2.65 12.11 17.29
N GLU A 7 1.70 12.63 16.51
CA GLU A 7 1.47 14.06 16.32
C GLU A 7 -0.03 14.33 16.46
N ASN A 8 -0.42 15.22 17.34
CA ASN A 8 -1.83 15.60 17.52
C ASN A 8 -2.77 14.39 17.64
N ASN A 9 -2.35 13.38 18.41
CA ASN A 9 -3.05 12.10 18.60
C ASN A 9 -3.15 11.22 17.35
N ALA A 10 -2.42 11.53 16.30
CA ALA A 10 -2.30 10.68 15.11
C ALA A 10 -0.93 10.01 15.07
N ILE A 11 -0.91 8.79 14.56
CA ILE A 11 0.35 8.10 14.28
C ILE A 11 0.80 8.50 12.89
N VAL A 12 2.06 8.95 12.79
CA VAL A 12 2.60 9.48 11.55
C VAL A 12 3.83 8.67 11.14
N PHE A 13 3.81 8.20 9.91
CA PHE A 13 4.95 7.56 9.27
C PHE A 13 5.67 8.59 8.39
N THR A 14 6.99 8.66 8.52
CA THR A 14 7.81 9.57 7.72
C THR A 14 8.98 8.82 7.12
N GLN A 15 9.25 9.06 5.85
CA GLN A 15 10.39 8.45 5.16
C GLN A 15 11.04 9.45 4.21
N ILE A 16 12.37 9.47 4.22
CA ILE A 16 13.15 10.17 3.19
C ILE A 16 13.26 9.24 1.99
N LEU A 17 12.93 9.75 0.82
CA LEU A 17 12.86 8.97 -0.42
C LEU A 17 14.17 9.07 -1.19
N GLU A 18 14.58 7.96 -1.77
CA GLU A 18 15.79 7.89 -2.60
C GLU A 18 15.59 8.56 -3.96
N SER A 19 14.36 8.64 -4.42
CA SER A 19 14.01 9.20 -5.73
C SER A 19 12.95 10.28 -5.57
N SER A 20 13.07 11.34 -6.36
CA SER A 20 12.04 12.38 -6.44
C SER A 20 10.99 12.11 -7.52
N ARG A 21 11.11 10.98 -8.25
CA ARG A 21 10.20 10.64 -9.35
C ARG A 21 9.23 9.52 -9.01
N ARG A 22 9.58 8.70 -8.02
CA ARG A 22 8.77 7.56 -7.60
C ARG A 22 8.68 7.58 -6.08
N VAL A 23 7.48 7.43 -5.59
CA VAL A 23 7.23 7.40 -4.14
C VAL A 23 7.11 5.94 -3.74
N VAL A 24 8.22 5.33 -3.36
CA VAL A 24 8.31 3.91 -3.02
C VAL A 24 8.72 3.76 -1.57
N THR A 25 7.96 2.99 -0.81
CA THR A 25 8.26 2.67 0.59
C THR A 25 8.05 1.19 0.83
N PRO A 26 8.63 0.64 1.89
CA PRO A 26 8.30 -0.73 2.30
C PRO A 26 6.82 -0.88 2.61
N ILE A 27 6.32 -2.08 2.39
CA ILE A 27 4.98 -2.49 2.82
C ILE A 27 5.04 -3.93 3.30
N ARG A 28 4.34 -4.21 4.39
CA ARG A 28 4.11 -5.58 4.82
C ARG A 28 2.70 -5.98 4.40
N LEU A 29 2.61 -7.13 3.74
CA LEU A 29 1.35 -7.70 3.29
C LEU A 29 1.13 -9.02 4.00
N ILE A 30 -0.07 -9.25 4.51
CA ILE A 30 -0.37 -10.40 5.36
C ILE A 30 -1.67 -11.02 4.89
N ASN A 31 -1.66 -12.36 4.72
CA ASN A 31 -2.87 -13.10 4.45
C ASN A 31 -3.75 -13.10 5.70
N THR A 32 -5.01 -12.71 5.55
CA THR A 32 -5.94 -12.54 6.67
C THR A 32 -6.27 -13.86 7.39
N ILE A 33 -6.08 -15.00 6.73
CA ILE A 33 -6.43 -16.33 7.23
C ILE A 33 -5.21 -17.08 7.73
N SER A 34 -4.23 -17.29 6.84
CA SER A 34 -3.04 -18.11 7.14
C SER A 34 -1.99 -17.37 7.95
N ARG A 35 -2.04 -16.03 7.95
CA ARG A 35 -1.02 -15.14 8.53
C ARG A 35 0.32 -15.20 7.80
N ARG A 36 0.38 -15.84 6.64
CA ARG A 36 1.56 -15.78 5.79
C ARG A 36 1.81 -14.33 5.40
N GLU A 37 3.06 -13.90 5.44
CA GLU A 37 3.39 -12.50 5.22
C GLU A 37 4.60 -12.31 4.34
N VAL A 38 4.72 -11.13 3.78
CA VAL A 38 5.89 -10.72 3.00
C VAL A 38 6.15 -9.24 3.25
N LEU A 39 7.42 -8.88 3.33
CA LEU A 39 7.86 -7.49 3.32
C LEU A 39 8.41 -7.19 1.93
N THR A 40 7.85 -6.19 1.27
CA THR A 40 8.22 -5.82 -0.09
C THR A 40 8.12 -4.31 -0.28
N ASP A 41 8.19 -3.84 -1.52
CA ASP A 41 8.12 -2.42 -1.83
C ASP A 41 6.80 -2.07 -2.50
N ALA A 42 6.27 -0.92 -2.13
CA ALA A 42 5.02 -0.39 -2.65
C ALA A 42 5.22 1.00 -3.25
N LEU A 43 4.58 1.22 -4.39
CA LEU A 43 4.50 2.53 -5.03
C LEU A 43 3.22 3.22 -4.55
N TRP A 44 3.35 4.45 -4.07
CA TRP A 44 2.21 5.30 -3.74
C TRP A 44 1.73 5.98 -5.02
N ASP A 45 0.47 5.74 -5.40
CA ASP A 45 -0.08 6.22 -6.66
C ASP A 45 -1.44 6.88 -6.45
N THR A 46 -1.43 8.20 -6.39
CA THR A 46 -2.67 8.98 -6.21
C THR A 46 -3.57 8.93 -7.45
N GLY A 47 -3.05 8.48 -8.60
CA GLY A 47 -3.83 8.29 -9.81
C GLY A 47 -4.55 6.95 -9.88
N ALA A 48 -4.27 6.02 -8.96
CA ALA A 48 -4.94 4.74 -8.89
C ALA A 48 -6.10 4.82 -7.89
N GLU A 49 -7.31 4.48 -8.33
CA GLU A 49 -8.47 4.46 -7.42
C GLU A 49 -8.40 3.30 -6.43
N VAL A 50 -7.84 2.17 -6.87
CA VAL A 50 -7.73 0.96 -6.09
C VAL A 50 -6.30 0.48 -6.06
N SER A 51 -5.94 -0.18 -4.97
CA SER A 51 -4.62 -0.79 -4.82
C SER A 51 -4.47 -2.02 -5.70
N ALA A 52 -3.24 -2.36 -6.04
CA ALA A 52 -2.92 -3.51 -6.88
C ALA A 52 -1.76 -4.30 -6.29
N ILE A 53 -1.76 -5.60 -6.56
CA ILE A 53 -0.72 -6.50 -6.07
C ILE A 53 -0.23 -7.37 -7.23
N SER A 54 1.07 -7.65 -7.26
CA SER A 54 1.64 -8.51 -8.29
C SER A 54 1.09 -9.94 -8.19
N SER A 55 0.98 -10.61 -9.34
CA SER A 55 0.56 -12.00 -9.36
C SER A 55 1.50 -12.89 -8.56
N ASP A 56 2.80 -12.65 -8.64
CA ASP A 56 3.79 -13.44 -7.92
C ASP A 56 3.62 -13.33 -6.41
N THR A 57 3.46 -12.12 -5.91
CA THR A 57 3.26 -11.89 -4.47
C THR A 57 1.91 -12.44 -4.01
N ALA A 58 0.87 -12.24 -4.79
CA ALA A 58 -0.45 -12.77 -4.48
C ALA A 58 -0.43 -14.31 -4.40
N ASN A 59 0.27 -14.96 -5.32
CA ASN A 59 0.41 -16.42 -5.33
C ASN A 59 1.24 -16.91 -4.14
N TYR A 60 2.33 -16.23 -3.83
CA TYR A 60 3.15 -16.57 -2.66
C TYR A 60 2.32 -16.51 -1.37
N LEU A 61 1.51 -15.47 -1.23
CA LEU A 61 0.66 -15.28 -0.04
C LEU A 61 -0.60 -16.14 -0.06
N GLN A 62 -0.98 -16.71 -1.20
CA GLN A 62 -2.21 -17.45 -1.38
C GLN A 62 -3.44 -16.69 -0.89
N LEU A 63 -3.54 -15.42 -1.29
CA LEU A 63 -4.58 -14.53 -0.80
C LEU A 63 -5.98 -15.01 -1.20
N PRO A 64 -6.95 -14.88 -0.29
CA PRO A 64 -8.32 -15.24 -0.62
C PRO A 64 -8.91 -14.27 -1.66
N VAL A 65 -9.67 -14.82 -2.60
CA VAL A 65 -10.42 -14.03 -3.56
C VAL A 65 -11.60 -13.40 -2.83
N SER A 66 -11.73 -12.08 -2.92
CA SER A 66 -12.88 -11.41 -2.35
C SER A 66 -14.13 -11.72 -3.19
N VAL A 67 -15.29 -11.37 -2.67
CA VAL A 67 -16.56 -11.60 -3.37
C VAL A 67 -16.43 -11.04 -4.79
N PRO A 68 -16.85 -11.81 -5.83
CA PRO A 68 -16.65 -11.38 -7.21
C PRO A 68 -17.23 -10.00 -7.46
N HIS A 69 -16.35 -9.05 -7.70
CA HIS A 69 -16.76 -7.77 -8.25
C HIS A 69 -16.61 -7.85 -9.75
N ASN A 70 -17.57 -7.26 -10.45
CA ASN A 70 -17.41 -7.04 -11.87
C ASN A 70 -16.13 -6.25 -12.08
N ALA A 71 -15.47 -6.53 -13.22
CA ALA A 71 -14.19 -5.94 -13.56
C ALA A 71 -14.10 -4.47 -13.17
N VAL A 72 -13.15 -4.15 -12.30
CA VAL A 72 -12.87 -2.78 -11.91
C VAL A 72 -12.14 -2.12 -13.08
N GLN A 73 -12.60 -0.94 -13.47
CA GLN A 73 -11.90 -0.16 -14.47
C GLN A 73 -10.78 0.62 -13.80
N GLY A 74 -9.55 0.28 -14.14
CA GLY A 74 -8.40 1.06 -13.75
C GLY A 74 -8.15 2.20 -14.75
N VAL A 75 -7.26 3.10 -14.40
CA VAL A 75 -6.80 4.16 -15.29
C VAL A 75 -6.16 3.50 -16.52
N GLY A 76 -6.70 3.81 -17.71
CA GLY A 76 -6.15 3.31 -18.97
C GLY A 76 -6.75 2.03 -19.51
N GLY A 77 -7.85 1.52 -18.96
CA GLY A 77 -8.54 0.37 -19.55
C GLY A 77 -9.13 -0.60 -18.55
N LYS A 78 -9.58 -1.72 -19.09
CA LYS A 78 -10.20 -2.79 -18.29
C LYS A 78 -9.12 -3.56 -17.55
N ALA A 79 -9.14 -3.51 -16.25
CA ALA A 79 -8.33 -4.41 -15.47
C ALA A 79 -9.02 -5.78 -15.47
N HIS A 80 -8.36 -6.77 -16.06
CA HIS A 80 -8.78 -8.16 -15.97
C HIS A 80 -8.00 -8.80 -14.84
N GLY A 81 -8.55 -8.80 -13.66
CA GLY A 81 -7.88 -9.39 -12.54
C GLY A 81 -8.84 -9.73 -11.43
N ARG A 82 -8.37 -10.53 -10.51
CA ARG A 82 -9.12 -10.88 -9.31
C ARG A 82 -8.87 -9.82 -8.25
N ALA A 83 -9.90 -9.48 -7.50
CA ALA A 83 -9.74 -8.70 -6.28
C ALA A 83 -9.40 -9.67 -5.14
N LEU A 84 -8.30 -9.41 -4.46
CA LEU A 84 -7.76 -10.28 -3.42
C LEU A 84 -7.72 -9.54 -2.09
N LEU A 85 -8.11 -10.22 -1.03
CA LEU A 85 -8.16 -9.62 0.29
C LEU A 85 -6.81 -9.77 0.98
N THR A 86 -6.27 -8.66 1.47
CA THR A 86 -5.01 -8.67 2.21
C THR A 86 -5.02 -7.63 3.32
N ILE A 87 -4.23 -7.89 4.35
CA ILE A 87 -3.86 -6.87 5.32
C ILE A 87 -2.67 -6.12 4.74
N ALA A 88 -2.78 -4.80 4.66
CA ALA A 88 -1.72 -3.93 4.14
C ALA A 88 -1.21 -3.02 5.25
N MET A 89 0.11 -3.02 5.43
CA MET A 89 0.78 -2.24 6.46
C MET A 89 1.82 -1.34 5.79
N PRO A 90 1.41 -0.16 5.31
CA PRO A 90 2.35 0.76 4.65
C PRO A 90 3.48 1.17 5.58
N GLY A 91 4.69 1.19 5.05
CA GLY A 91 5.87 1.57 5.82
C GLY A 91 6.33 0.52 6.82
N ASN A 92 5.64 -0.60 6.91
CA ASN A 92 5.95 -1.66 7.89
C ASN A 92 6.03 -1.10 9.32
N CYS A 93 5.06 -0.30 9.69
CA CYS A 93 5.11 0.49 10.93
C CYS A 93 4.10 0.09 11.99
N GLY A 94 3.42 -1.04 11.81
CA GLY A 94 2.44 -1.53 12.80
C GLY A 94 1.03 -1.01 12.61
N GLN A 95 0.79 -0.12 11.66
CA GLN A 95 -0.55 0.39 11.35
C GLN A 95 -1.04 -0.26 10.07
N ALA A 96 -2.16 -0.96 10.15
CA ALA A 96 -2.65 -1.79 9.05
C ALA A 96 -4.11 -1.54 8.74
N THR A 97 -4.47 -1.80 7.50
CA THR A 97 -5.85 -1.80 7.04
C THR A 97 -6.08 -3.02 6.16
N ILE A 98 -7.33 -3.49 6.10
CA ILE A 98 -7.70 -4.57 5.18
C ILE A 98 -8.12 -3.93 3.87
N VAL A 99 -7.59 -4.46 2.77
CA VAL A 99 -7.84 -3.90 1.45
C VAL A 99 -8.11 -5.02 0.45
N GLU A 100 -8.96 -4.72 -0.55
CA GLU A 100 -9.13 -5.56 -1.72
C GLU A 100 -8.16 -5.06 -2.79
N ALA A 101 -7.08 -5.81 -3.01
CA ALA A 101 -6.07 -5.44 -3.98
C ALA A 101 -6.31 -6.17 -5.30
N PHE A 102 -6.16 -5.45 -6.40
CA PHE A 102 -6.33 -5.99 -7.73
C PHE A 102 -5.07 -6.74 -8.15
N GLU A 103 -5.21 -8.00 -8.54
CA GLU A 103 -4.08 -8.78 -9.03
C GLU A 103 -3.69 -8.30 -10.42
N SER A 104 -2.40 -8.03 -10.64
CA SER A 104 -1.87 -7.62 -11.93
C SER A 104 -0.46 -8.19 -12.13
N ASP A 105 -0.16 -8.60 -13.36
CA ASP A 105 1.19 -8.99 -13.76
C ASP A 105 1.95 -7.85 -14.45
N GLN A 106 1.38 -6.65 -14.47
CA GLN A 106 1.95 -5.50 -15.16
C GLN A 106 2.16 -4.30 -14.23
N LEU A 107 2.61 -4.55 -13.01
CA LEU A 107 2.95 -3.47 -12.10
C LEU A 107 4.25 -2.79 -12.53
N PRO A 108 4.46 -1.53 -12.11
CA PRO A 108 5.72 -0.85 -12.36
C PRO A 108 6.92 -1.66 -11.87
N GLN A 109 8.05 -1.43 -12.52
CA GLN A 109 9.28 -2.17 -12.24
C GLN A 109 9.70 -2.06 -10.77
N ASP A 110 10.12 -3.18 -10.21
CA ASP A 110 10.68 -3.28 -8.85
C ASP A 110 9.69 -2.97 -7.72
N VAL A 111 8.38 -2.96 -8.02
CA VAL A 111 7.36 -2.89 -6.98
C VAL A 111 6.42 -4.08 -7.09
N GLU A 112 5.96 -4.55 -5.94
CA GLU A 112 5.05 -5.70 -5.86
C GLU A 112 3.65 -5.26 -5.43
N PHE A 113 3.48 -4.01 -5.07
CA PHE A 113 2.21 -3.46 -4.61
C PHE A 113 2.09 -2.00 -5.00
N VAL A 114 0.89 -1.60 -5.40
CA VAL A 114 0.56 -0.20 -5.66
C VAL A 114 -0.47 0.23 -4.61
N ILE A 115 -0.11 1.27 -3.86
CA ILE A 115 -1.00 1.88 -2.88
C ILE A 115 -1.85 2.91 -3.61
N GLY A 116 -3.13 2.61 -3.76
CA GLY A 116 -4.08 3.50 -4.42
C GLY A 116 -4.84 4.38 -3.45
N MET A 117 -5.80 5.12 -3.97
CA MET A 117 -6.60 6.04 -3.16
C MET A 117 -7.49 5.33 -2.13
N ASP A 118 -7.80 4.06 -2.33
CA ASP A 118 -8.51 3.27 -1.34
C ASP A 118 -7.77 3.19 0.01
N ILE A 119 -6.45 3.25 -0.01
CA ILE A 119 -5.62 3.32 1.20
C ILE A 119 -5.28 4.78 1.53
N ILE A 120 -4.84 5.56 0.54
CA ILE A 120 -4.37 6.93 0.75
C ILE A 120 -5.46 7.81 1.38
N ALA A 121 -6.71 7.63 0.94
CA ALA A 121 -7.83 8.42 1.44
C ALA A 121 -8.21 8.08 2.89
N GLN A 122 -7.62 7.04 3.48
CA GLN A 122 -7.82 6.70 4.88
C GLN A 122 -6.84 7.43 5.81
N GLY A 123 -6.05 8.32 5.28
CA GLY A 123 -5.09 9.09 6.06
C GLY A 123 -4.80 10.43 5.40
N ASP A 124 -3.68 11.02 5.78
CA ASP A 124 -3.26 12.31 5.27
C ASP A 124 -1.84 12.21 4.73
N LEU A 125 -1.73 12.21 3.41
CA LEU A 125 -0.46 12.06 2.71
C LEU A 125 0.09 13.42 2.33
N SER A 126 1.36 13.67 2.65
CA SER A 126 2.07 14.84 2.15
C SER A 126 3.45 14.46 1.63
N LEU A 127 3.85 15.16 0.59
CA LEU A 127 5.19 15.07 0.01
C LEU A 127 5.81 16.45 0.05
N SER A 128 7.05 16.52 0.49
CA SER A 128 7.77 17.79 0.52
C SER A 128 9.20 17.59 0.02
N VAL A 129 9.74 18.64 -0.60
CA VAL A 129 11.13 18.67 -1.05
C VAL A 129 11.88 19.68 -0.20
N SER A 130 12.97 19.25 0.42
CA SER A 130 13.81 20.09 1.24
C SER A 130 15.26 19.63 1.06
N ASP A 131 16.15 20.60 0.80
CA ASP A 131 17.58 20.33 0.61
C ASP A 131 17.87 19.25 -0.45
N GLY A 132 17.07 19.24 -1.52
CA GLY A 132 17.23 18.27 -2.61
C GLY A 132 16.69 16.88 -2.31
N CYS A 133 16.12 16.66 -1.14
CA CYS A 133 15.53 15.39 -0.75
C CYS A 133 14.01 15.49 -0.72
N MET A 134 13.35 14.42 -1.13
CA MET A 134 11.91 14.30 -1.00
C MET A 134 11.57 13.53 0.27
N LYS A 135 10.61 14.05 1.03
CA LYS A 135 10.13 13.41 2.25
C LYS A 135 8.65 13.10 2.11
N LEU A 136 8.31 11.84 2.38
CA LEU A 136 6.93 11.40 2.49
C LEU A 136 6.51 11.45 3.96
N ARG A 137 5.30 11.95 4.20
CA ARG A 137 4.65 11.91 5.50
C ARG A 137 3.23 11.38 5.33
N PHE A 138 2.86 10.36 6.11
CA PHE A 138 1.51 9.83 6.09
C PHE A 138 0.99 9.71 7.52
N ALA A 139 -0.05 10.47 7.83
CA ALA A 139 -0.74 10.39 9.10
C ALA A 139 -1.89 9.40 8.97
N PHE A 140 -1.85 8.32 9.75
CA PHE A 140 -2.84 7.26 9.68
C PHE A 140 -4.17 7.72 10.29
N GLY A 141 -5.25 7.57 9.51
CA GLY A 141 -6.59 7.87 9.98
C GLY A 141 -7.23 6.70 10.72
N PRO A 142 -8.52 6.83 11.10
CA PRO A 142 -9.21 5.84 11.93
C PRO A 142 -9.51 4.51 11.23
N GLY A 143 -9.33 4.43 9.91
CA GLY A 143 -9.43 3.17 9.17
C GLY A 143 -8.27 2.22 9.40
N PHE A 144 -7.19 2.68 10.00
CA PHE A 144 -6.04 1.86 10.35
C PHE A 144 -6.15 1.39 11.79
N ILE A 145 -5.70 0.15 12.03
CA ILE A 145 -5.63 -0.42 13.37
C ILE A 145 -4.19 -0.81 13.66
N HIS A 146 -3.84 -0.81 14.94
CA HIS A 146 -2.54 -1.31 15.37
C HIS A 146 -2.50 -2.83 15.20
N PHE A 147 -1.46 -3.33 14.55
CA PHE A 147 -1.30 -4.75 14.26
C PHE A 147 0.06 -5.22 14.78
N ASP A 148 0.02 -6.06 15.81
CA ASP A 148 1.23 -6.66 16.36
C ASP A 148 1.64 -7.86 15.52
N ILE A 149 2.88 -7.87 15.15
CA ILE A 149 3.46 -8.93 14.34
C ILE A 149 4.34 -9.81 15.25
#